data_ce3d12cbd6c48fb7258eac9ac701206c
#
_entry.id   ce3d12cbd6c48fb7258eac9ac701206c
#
_cell.length_a   1.000
_cell.length_b   1.000
_cell.length_c   1.000
_cell.angle_alpha   90.00
_cell.angle_beta   90.00
_cell.angle_gamma   90.00
#
_symmetry.space_group_name_H-M   'P 1'
#
loop_
_entity.id
_entity.type
_entity.pdbx_description
1 polymer ?
#
loop_
_entity_poly.entity_id
_entity_poly.type
_entity_poly.pdbx_seq_one_letter_code
_entity_poly.pdbx_strand_id
1 'polypeptide(L)'
;MAQHTPVDAPAGVLYGLIADALRWPVFLPPTLHVEQLEFDGESERLRMWVTAGGEIRSWTTHRVLDPVAHRVEFRQEVLPRPVTSMGGSWSVEPRGPERSLVTLRNDFAVRDNARTDVDWVKRATTDNSRAALANLRRLAERWRRLDHLVLSLEDTLPVDAPAEDVYGFLHRFGDRPDALPGALTLDIREHTPGVQLMTVRRPGRDGGVRTTESVRIGFPHAGRIVYKDTLDTGQPALLAAHTGEWSVEPDARGEGVTLVARHHAVLDEDAVRQSYGDGPDALARARQDLRTSLARDSVHALRLAKEHTERTPAHRT
;
A
#
# COMPACT_ATOMS: atom_id res chain seq x y z
N MET A 1 -16.82 10.01 19.56
CA MET A 1 -17.71 10.08 18.38
C MET A 1 -17.94 8.66 17.88
N ALA A 2 -19.14 8.33 17.38
CA ALA A 2 -19.42 7.01 16.79
C ALA A 2 -20.12 7.18 15.44
N GLN A 3 -19.72 6.37 14.47
CA GLN A 3 -20.38 6.24 13.18
C GLN A 3 -20.58 4.75 12.89
N HIS A 4 -21.63 4.41 12.19
CA HIS A 4 -21.94 3.02 11.87
C HIS A 4 -22.49 2.91 10.44
N THR A 5 -22.33 1.72 9.85
CA THR A 5 -22.88 1.39 8.54
C THR A 5 -23.32 -0.07 8.52
N PRO A 6 -24.50 -0.38 7.97
CA PRO A 6 -24.87 -1.74 7.63
C PRO A 6 -24.07 -2.20 6.41
N VAL A 7 -23.66 -3.47 6.41
CA VAL A 7 -22.88 -4.10 5.35
C VAL A 7 -23.42 -5.49 5.04
N ASP A 8 -23.61 -5.80 3.77
CA ASP A 8 -24.05 -7.10 3.32
C ASP A 8 -22.83 -8.05 3.18
N ALA A 9 -22.29 -8.43 4.34
CA ALA A 9 -21.17 -9.37 4.47
C ALA A 9 -21.17 -10.03 5.86
N PRO A 10 -20.60 -11.24 5.99
CA PRO A 10 -20.41 -11.90 7.28
C PRO A 10 -19.50 -11.10 8.22
N ALA A 11 -19.78 -11.17 9.52
CA ALA A 11 -18.99 -10.44 10.53
C ALA A 11 -17.50 -10.83 10.54
N GLY A 12 -17.19 -12.11 10.34
CA GLY A 12 -15.82 -12.59 10.28
C GLY A 12 -15.02 -12.02 9.09
N VAL A 13 -15.67 -11.80 7.94
CA VAL A 13 -15.04 -11.14 6.78
C VAL A 13 -14.69 -9.70 7.11
N LEU A 14 -15.62 -8.96 7.67
CA LEU A 14 -15.40 -7.56 8.07
C LEU A 14 -14.33 -7.44 9.14
N TYR A 15 -14.36 -8.31 10.15
CA TYR A 15 -13.33 -8.35 11.17
C TYR A 15 -11.95 -8.64 10.57
N GLY A 16 -11.85 -9.65 9.69
CA GLY A 16 -10.60 -9.98 9.00
C GLY A 16 -10.03 -8.81 8.20
N LEU A 17 -10.85 -8.06 7.46
CA LEU A 17 -10.43 -6.86 6.73
C LEU A 17 -9.95 -5.73 7.65
N ILE A 18 -10.52 -5.60 8.85
CA ILE A 18 -10.10 -4.61 9.85
C ILE A 18 -8.85 -5.07 10.59
N ALA A 19 -8.76 -6.35 10.95
CA ALA A 19 -7.66 -6.91 11.73
C ALA A 19 -6.36 -6.97 10.91
N ASP A 20 -6.43 -7.39 9.64
CA ASP A 20 -5.25 -7.53 8.76
C ASP A 20 -4.81 -6.15 8.21
N ALA A 21 -4.16 -5.35 9.06
CA ALA A 21 -3.69 -4.03 8.67
C ALA A 21 -2.53 -4.04 7.67
N LEU A 22 -1.78 -5.13 7.59
CA LEU A 22 -0.68 -5.27 6.63
C LEU A 22 -1.18 -5.27 5.17
N ARG A 23 -2.43 -5.67 4.95
CA ARG A 23 -3.08 -5.62 3.63
C ARG A 23 -3.79 -4.29 3.33
N TRP A 24 -3.88 -3.37 4.28
CA TRP A 24 -4.53 -2.07 4.05
C TRP A 24 -3.94 -1.25 2.91
N PRO A 25 -2.62 -1.26 2.64
CA PRO A 25 -2.07 -0.57 1.48
C PRO A 25 -2.69 -1.02 0.15
N VAL A 26 -3.09 -2.27 0.03
CA VAL A 26 -3.74 -2.83 -1.16
C VAL A 26 -5.22 -2.47 -1.24
N PHE A 27 -5.90 -2.37 -0.09
CA PHE A 27 -7.36 -2.23 -0.05
C PHE A 27 -7.86 -0.83 0.31
N LEU A 28 -7.09 -0.08 1.07
CA LEU A 28 -7.50 1.26 1.52
C LEU A 28 -6.69 2.35 0.79
N PRO A 29 -7.32 3.17 -0.04
CA PRO A 29 -6.62 4.16 -0.86
C PRO A 29 -5.67 5.08 -0.09
N PRO A 30 -6.02 5.62 1.09
CA PRO A 30 -5.12 6.52 1.81
C PRO A 30 -3.95 5.84 2.50
N THR A 31 -4.00 4.51 2.72
CA THR A 31 -2.91 3.79 3.38
C THR A 31 -1.82 3.46 2.37
N LEU A 32 -0.63 4.03 2.56
CA LEU A 32 0.52 3.85 1.68
C LEU A 32 1.31 2.60 2.05
N HIS A 33 1.62 2.44 3.34
CA HIS A 33 2.34 1.30 3.87
C HIS A 33 2.04 1.09 5.36
N VAL A 34 2.20 -0.15 5.83
CA VAL A 34 2.09 -0.54 7.23
C VAL A 34 3.23 -1.49 7.59
N GLU A 35 3.98 -1.14 8.64
CA GLU A 35 4.98 -2.00 9.28
C GLU A 35 4.44 -2.52 10.61
N GLN A 36 4.48 -3.83 10.82
CA GLN A 36 4.23 -4.43 12.12
C GLN A 36 5.55 -4.43 12.91
N LEU A 37 5.59 -3.61 13.95
CA LEU A 37 6.77 -3.47 14.80
C LEU A 37 6.81 -4.54 15.90
N GLU A 38 5.65 -4.88 16.45
CA GLU A 38 5.49 -5.84 17.54
C GLU A 38 4.15 -6.55 17.37
N PHE A 39 4.10 -7.84 17.76
CA PHE A 39 2.88 -8.64 17.83
C PHE A 39 3.04 -9.79 18.83
N ASP A 40 2.09 -9.94 19.75
CA ASP A 40 2.10 -10.97 20.79
C ASP A 40 0.94 -11.99 20.65
N GLY A 41 0.16 -11.91 19.58
CA GLY A 41 -1.01 -12.74 19.32
C GLY A 41 -2.35 -12.04 19.59
N GLU A 42 -2.37 -11.03 20.46
CA GLU A 42 -3.56 -10.25 20.81
C GLU A 42 -3.36 -8.76 20.57
N SER A 43 -2.15 -8.27 20.85
CA SER A 43 -1.78 -6.87 20.69
C SER A 43 -0.72 -6.71 19.61
N GLU A 44 -0.83 -5.60 18.88
CA GLU A 44 0.18 -5.24 17.89
C GLU A 44 0.51 -3.76 17.93
N ARG A 45 1.74 -3.47 17.53
CA ARG A 45 2.23 -2.11 17.35
C ARG A 45 2.60 -1.91 15.90
N LEU A 46 1.92 -0.97 15.25
CA LEU A 46 2.06 -0.71 13.82
C LEU A 46 2.63 0.67 13.57
N ARG A 47 3.55 0.79 12.64
CA ARG A 47 3.89 2.07 12.02
C ARG A 47 3.19 2.18 10.67
N MET A 48 2.49 3.28 10.47
CA MET A 48 1.66 3.51 9.30
C MET A 48 2.13 4.74 8.53
N TRP A 49 2.08 4.66 7.21
CA TRP A 49 2.22 5.80 6.30
C TRP A 49 0.93 5.95 5.53
N VAL A 50 0.40 7.16 5.53
CA VAL A 50 -0.87 7.47 4.88
C VAL A 50 -0.82 8.81 4.18
N THR A 51 -1.69 8.98 3.19
CA THR A 51 -2.01 10.28 2.62
C THR A 51 -3.17 10.88 3.41
N ALA A 52 -2.96 12.04 4.02
CA ALA A 52 -3.96 12.76 4.80
C ALA A 52 -3.90 14.26 4.48
N GLY A 53 -4.99 14.83 3.96
CA GLY A 53 -5.06 16.23 3.56
C GLY A 53 -4.08 16.60 2.43
N GLY A 54 -3.77 15.64 1.55
CA GLY A 54 -2.79 15.84 0.45
C GLY A 54 -1.33 15.70 0.86
N GLU A 55 -1.05 15.42 2.15
CA GLU A 55 0.31 15.23 2.67
C GLU A 55 0.55 13.78 3.07
N ILE A 56 1.81 13.33 2.95
CA ILE A 56 2.25 12.03 3.45
C ILE A 56 2.57 12.17 4.94
N ARG A 57 1.91 11.39 5.76
CA ARG A 57 2.07 11.38 7.21
C ARG A 57 2.39 9.97 7.71
N SER A 58 3.16 9.90 8.81
CA SER A 58 3.48 8.63 9.47
C SER A 58 3.25 8.76 10.97
N TRP A 59 2.70 7.71 11.56
CA TRP A 59 2.54 7.59 13.02
C TRP A 59 2.59 6.12 13.46
N THR A 60 2.74 5.92 14.76
CA THR A 60 2.67 4.61 15.39
C THR A 60 1.33 4.44 16.09
N THR A 61 0.74 3.26 15.95
CA THR A 61 -0.55 2.88 16.54
C THR A 61 -0.40 1.56 17.28
N HIS A 62 -0.85 1.53 18.53
CA HIS A 62 -1.07 0.29 19.26
C HIS A 62 -2.49 -0.21 19.00
N ARG A 63 -2.65 -1.51 18.73
CA ARG A 63 -3.95 -2.15 18.50
C ARG A 63 -4.10 -3.37 19.39
N VAL A 64 -5.34 -3.61 19.84
CA VAL A 64 -5.74 -4.85 20.54
C VAL A 64 -6.82 -5.52 19.70
N LEU A 65 -6.60 -6.80 19.38
CA LEU A 65 -7.42 -7.59 18.50
C LEU A 65 -8.25 -8.59 19.31
N ASP A 66 -9.57 -8.51 19.21
CA ASP A 66 -10.51 -9.47 19.81
C ASP A 66 -11.31 -10.18 18.72
N PRO A 67 -10.86 -11.35 18.25
CA PRO A 67 -11.53 -12.10 17.21
C PRO A 67 -12.88 -12.69 17.66
N VAL A 68 -13.08 -12.90 18.96
CA VAL A 68 -14.32 -13.46 19.50
C VAL A 68 -15.41 -12.41 19.53
N ALA A 69 -15.07 -11.19 20.00
CA ALA A 69 -15.99 -10.05 20.01
C ALA A 69 -16.05 -9.33 18.66
N HIS A 70 -15.28 -9.73 17.65
CA HIS A 70 -15.08 -9.01 16.38
C HIS A 70 -14.78 -7.52 16.60
N ARG A 71 -13.82 -7.24 17.49
CA ARG A 71 -13.46 -5.90 17.94
C ARG A 71 -11.96 -5.66 17.76
N VAL A 72 -11.62 -4.44 17.33
CA VAL A 72 -10.25 -3.95 17.30
C VAL A 72 -10.22 -2.59 17.99
N GLU A 73 -9.48 -2.47 19.08
CA GLU A 73 -9.18 -1.20 19.72
C GLU A 73 -7.89 -0.62 19.16
N PHE A 74 -7.79 0.68 19.08
CA PHE A 74 -6.58 1.33 18.62
C PHE A 74 -6.29 2.62 19.38
N ARG A 75 -4.98 2.92 19.54
CA ARG A 75 -4.50 4.17 20.11
C ARG A 75 -3.22 4.61 19.42
N GLN A 76 -3.21 5.86 18.96
CA GLN A 76 -2.02 6.47 18.36
C GLN A 76 -1.05 6.89 19.46
N GLU A 77 0.25 6.62 19.26
CA GLU A 77 1.29 6.91 20.27
C GLU A 77 1.88 8.32 20.11
N VAL A 78 2.20 8.70 18.87
CA VAL A 78 2.80 10.01 18.56
C VAL A 78 1.83 10.81 17.73
N LEU A 79 1.43 11.98 18.21
CA LEU A 79 0.37 12.77 17.63
C LEU A 79 0.88 14.14 17.20
N PRO A 80 0.45 14.62 16.02
CA PRO A 80 0.75 15.99 15.61
C PRO A 80 -0.06 16.97 16.46
N ARG A 81 0.55 18.11 16.79
CA ARG A 81 -0.19 19.20 17.44
C ARG A 81 -1.35 19.66 16.55
N PRO A 82 -2.52 20.05 17.12
CA PRO A 82 -2.78 20.27 18.56
C PRO A 82 -3.29 19.03 19.32
N VAL A 83 -3.36 17.84 18.67
CA VAL A 83 -3.92 16.62 19.27
C VAL A 83 -3.02 16.10 20.39
N THR A 84 -3.59 15.76 21.54
CA THR A 84 -2.87 15.20 22.70
C THR A 84 -3.21 13.73 22.97
N SER A 85 -4.37 13.27 22.50
CA SER A 85 -4.70 11.84 22.43
C SER A 85 -5.61 11.57 21.23
N MET A 86 -5.49 10.36 20.66
CA MET A 86 -6.33 9.86 19.57
C MET A 86 -6.42 8.36 19.68
N GLY A 87 -7.64 7.85 19.70
CA GLY A 87 -7.89 6.42 19.73
C GLY A 87 -9.32 6.10 19.35
N GLY A 88 -9.68 4.83 19.53
CA GLY A 88 -11.03 4.39 19.24
C GLY A 88 -11.17 2.89 19.16
N SER A 89 -12.26 2.44 18.58
CA SER A 89 -12.51 1.03 18.33
C SER A 89 -13.36 0.80 17.09
N TRP A 90 -13.02 -0.27 16.40
CA TRP A 90 -13.89 -0.93 15.44
C TRP A 90 -14.65 -2.04 16.14
N SER A 91 -15.93 -2.18 15.87
CA SER A 91 -16.74 -3.32 16.30
C SER A 91 -17.65 -3.77 15.17
N VAL A 92 -17.79 -5.08 15.00
CA VAL A 92 -18.64 -5.70 13.98
C VAL A 92 -19.66 -6.57 14.68
N GLU A 93 -20.92 -6.17 14.57
CA GLU A 93 -22.04 -6.90 15.14
C GLU A 93 -22.76 -7.70 14.04
N PRO A 94 -22.85 -9.05 14.13
CA PRO A 94 -23.59 -9.83 13.17
C PRO A 94 -25.10 -9.51 13.25
N ARG A 95 -25.73 -9.33 12.09
CA ARG A 95 -27.17 -9.11 11.92
C ARG A 95 -27.84 -10.22 11.10
N GLY A 96 -27.10 -11.31 10.87
CA GLY A 96 -27.46 -12.48 10.11
C GLY A 96 -26.21 -13.11 9.49
N PRO A 97 -26.34 -14.22 8.74
CA PRO A 97 -25.18 -14.92 8.17
C PRO A 97 -24.40 -14.09 7.15
N GLU A 98 -25.08 -13.23 6.39
CA GLU A 98 -24.49 -12.40 5.32
C GLU A 98 -24.69 -10.90 5.58
N ARG A 99 -25.00 -10.49 6.82
CA ARG A 99 -25.25 -9.09 7.16
C ARG A 99 -24.64 -8.73 8.50
N SER A 100 -24.06 -7.55 8.58
CA SER A 100 -23.43 -7.05 9.80
C SER A 100 -23.60 -5.55 9.95
N LEU A 101 -23.46 -5.06 11.18
CA LEU A 101 -23.36 -3.64 11.48
C LEU A 101 -21.93 -3.34 11.93
N VAL A 102 -21.23 -2.50 11.18
CA VAL A 102 -19.89 -2.01 11.56
C VAL A 102 -20.02 -0.68 12.26
N THR A 103 -19.36 -0.54 13.39
CA THR A 103 -19.27 0.71 14.15
C THR A 103 -17.82 1.11 14.31
N LEU A 104 -17.48 2.35 13.94
CA LEU A 104 -16.21 2.99 14.23
C LEU A 104 -16.42 4.08 15.28
N ARG A 105 -15.80 3.91 16.44
CA ARG A 105 -15.76 4.91 17.52
C ARG A 105 -14.40 5.58 17.52
N ASN A 106 -14.38 6.90 17.70
CA ASN A 106 -13.16 7.66 17.91
C ASN A 106 -13.30 8.52 19.15
N ASP A 107 -12.23 8.60 19.93
CA ASP A 107 -12.01 9.53 21.01
C ASP A 107 -10.74 10.33 20.74
N PHE A 108 -10.73 11.58 21.10
CA PHE A 108 -9.57 12.44 20.97
C PHE A 108 -9.58 13.54 22.03
N ALA A 109 -8.40 14.07 22.34
CA ALA A 109 -8.24 15.29 23.12
C ALA A 109 -7.30 16.24 22.37
N VAL A 110 -7.52 17.53 22.56
CA VAL A 110 -6.68 18.61 22.04
C VAL A 110 -6.11 19.42 23.19
N ARG A 111 -4.97 20.07 22.93
CA ARG A 111 -4.32 20.94 23.93
C ARG A 111 -5.26 22.07 24.32
N ASP A 112 -5.34 22.32 25.61
CA ASP A 112 -6.10 23.42 26.22
C ASP A 112 -7.59 23.46 25.87
N ASN A 113 -8.13 22.37 25.29
CA ASN A 113 -9.51 22.26 24.81
C ASN A 113 -9.95 23.44 23.92
N ALA A 114 -9.03 24.04 23.18
CA ALA A 114 -9.31 25.14 22.27
C ALA A 114 -10.44 24.75 21.28
N ARG A 115 -11.53 25.51 21.31
CA ARG A 115 -12.78 25.20 20.59
C ARG A 115 -12.55 25.05 19.07
N THR A 116 -11.72 25.89 18.49
CA THR A 116 -11.35 25.84 17.07
C THR A 116 -10.66 24.52 16.71
N ASP A 117 -9.74 24.05 17.56
CA ASP A 117 -9.00 22.81 17.37
C ASP A 117 -9.90 21.60 17.55
N VAL A 118 -10.78 21.62 18.58
CA VAL A 118 -11.80 20.57 18.80
C VAL A 118 -12.70 20.46 17.57
N ASP A 119 -13.22 21.55 17.04
CA ASP A 119 -14.12 21.56 15.89
C ASP A 119 -13.40 21.09 14.61
N TRP A 120 -12.13 21.46 14.44
CA TRP A 120 -11.32 21.01 13.31
C TRP A 120 -11.05 19.50 13.37
N VAL A 121 -10.54 18.98 14.51
CA VAL A 121 -10.27 17.54 14.69
C VAL A 121 -11.55 16.74 14.53
N LYS A 122 -12.67 17.23 15.08
CA LYS A 122 -13.98 16.59 14.98
C LYS A 122 -14.43 16.45 13.52
N ARG A 123 -14.30 17.49 12.69
CA ARG A 123 -14.65 17.43 11.26
C ARG A 123 -13.74 16.43 10.54
N ALA A 124 -12.42 16.58 10.65
CA ALA A 124 -11.46 15.69 9.99
C ALA A 124 -11.68 14.23 10.38
N THR A 125 -11.88 13.93 11.68
CA THR A 125 -12.14 12.56 12.15
C THR A 125 -13.47 12.03 11.63
N THR A 126 -14.51 12.89 11.55
CA THR A 126 -15.81 12.49 11.00
C THR A 126 -15.72 12.11 9.52
N ASP A 127 -15.03 12.92 8.72
CA ASP A 127 -14.88 12.69 7.28
C ASP A 127 -14.02 11.46 7.00
N ASN A 128 -12.92 11.30 7.73
CA ASN A 128 -12.06 10.11 7.63
C ASN A 128 -12.81 8.83 8.02
N SER A 129 -13.60 8.87 9.09
CA SER A 129 -14.40 7.71 9.53
C SER A 129 -15.45 7.32 8.51
N ARG A 130 -16.11 8.31 7.90
CA ARG A 130 -17.10 8.08 6.84
C ARG A 130 -16.47 7.44 5.61
N ALA A 131 -15.31 7.93 5.19
CA ALA A 131 -14.55 7.38 4.08
C ALA A 131 -14.07 5.95 4.36
N ALA A 132 -13.55 5.70 5.57
CA ALA A 132 -13.08 4.37 6.00
C ALA A 132 -14.23 3.35 6.00
N LEU A 133 -15.39 3.70 6.58
CA LEU A 133 -16.58 2.85 6.58
C LEU A 133 -17.09 2.57 5.15
N ALA A 134 -17.13 3.56 4.27
CA ALA A 134 -17.54 3.40 2.89
C ALA A 134 -16.59 2.49 2.10
N ASN A 135 -15.27 2.62 2.31
CA ASN A 135 -14.27 1.75 1.70
C ASN A 135 -14.40 0.30 2.20
N LEU A 136 -14.50 0.12 3.52
CA LEU A 136 -14.66 -1.20 4.13
C LEU A 136 -15.93 -1.89 3.61
N ARG A 137 -17.04 -1.17 3.52
CA ARG A 137 -18.30 -1.68 2.97
C ARG A 137 -18.13 -2.18 1.54
N ARG A 138 -17.57 -1.35 0.64
CA ARG A 138 -17.35 -1.74 -0.77
C ARG A 138 -16.48 -2.99 -0.92
N LEU A 139 -15.46 -3.12 -0.09
CA LEU A 139 -14.59 -4.31 -0.08
C LEU A 139 -15.32 -5.54 0.44
N ALA A 140 -15.96 -5.40 1.59
CA ALA A 140 -16.64 -6.52 2.23
C ALA A 140 -17.82 -7.05 1.40
N GLU A 141 -18.61 -6.19 0.74
CA GLU A 141 -19.71 -6.62 -0.14
C GLU A 141 -19.23 -7.36 -1.40
N ARG A 142 -17.91 -7.26 -1.73
CA ARG A 142 -17.26 -7.98 -2.84
C ARG A 142 -16.37 -9.14 -2.38
N TRP A 143 -16.39 -9.52 -1.10
CA TRP A 143 -15.42 -10.44 -0.50
C TRP A 143 -15.25 -11.77 -1.25
N ARG A 144 -16.34 -12.34 -1.78
CA ARG A 144 -16.33 -13.60 -2.55
C ARG A 144 -15.54 -13.51 -3.86
N ARG A 145 -15.31 -12.30 -4.35
CA ARG A 145 -14.60 -12.01 -5.61
C ARG A 145 -13.20 -11.45 -5.40
N LEU A 146 -12.89 -10.98 -4.19
CA LEU A 146 -11.59 -10.33 -3.92
C LEU A 146 -10.41 -11.21 -4.30
N ASP A 147 -10.44 -12.50 -3.98
CA ASP A 147 -9.36 -13.42 -4.32
C ASP A 147 -9.13 -13.55 -5.84
N HIS A 148 -10.19 -13.40 -6.63
CA HIS A 148 -10.09 -13.41 -8.08
C HIS A 148 -9.53 -12.09 -8.65
N LEU A 149 -9.75 -10.98 -7.95
CA LEU A 149 -9.28 -9.66 -8.37
C LEU A 149 -7.85 -9.36 -7.91
N VAL A 150 -7.39 -9.99 -6.83
CA VAL A 150 -6.03 -9.80 -6.32
C VAL A 150 -5.04 -10.63 -7.14
N LEU A 151 -3.94 -9.99 -7.52
CA LEU A 151 -2.77 -10.60 -8.17
C LEU A 151 -1.55 -10.32 -7.30
N SER A 152 -0.82 -11.38 -6.93
CA SER A 152 0.50 -11.27 -6.29
C SER A 152 1.52 -11.96 -7.17
N LEU A 153 2.68 -11.34 -7.34
CA LEU A 153 3.82 -11.92 -8.06
C LEU A 153 5.13 -11.51 -7.39
N GLU A 154 6.12 -12.36 -7.58
CA GLU A 154 7.48 -12.17 -7.11
C GLU A 154 8.45 -12.55 -8.21
N ASP A 155 9.45 -11.71 -8.44
CA ASP A 155 10.58 -11.95 -9.33
C ASP A 155 11.87 -11.84 -8.50
N THR A 156 12.83 -12.74 -8.71
CA THR A 156 14.08 -12.78 -7.96
C THR A 156 15.27 -12.83 -8.90
N LEU A 157 16.39 -12.22 -8.48
CA LEU A 157 17.63 -12.25 -9.23
C LEU A 157 18.84 -12.26 -8.28
N PRO A 158 19.77 -13.24 -8.35
CA PRO A 158 21.01 -13.20 -7.60
C PRO A 158 21.96 -12.12 -8.17
N VAL A 159 22.62 -11.38 -7.26
CA VAL A 159 23.54 -10.29 -7.58
C VAL A 159 24.82 -10.45 -6.75
N ASP A 160 25.96 -10.45 -7.41
CA ASP A 160 27.29 -10.53 -6.80
C ASP A 160 27.82 -9.10 -6.54
N ALA A 161 27.20 -8.44 -5.56
CA ALA A 161 27.60 -7.10 -5.13
C ALA A 161 27.18 -6.86 -3.67
N PRO A 162 27.78 -5.87 -2.97
CA PRO A 162 27.37 -5.49 -1.63
C PRO A 162 25.92 -5.00 -1.58
N ALA A 163 25.20 -5.37 -0.52
CA ALA A 163 23.78 -5.00 -0.33
C ALA A 163 23.54 -3.49 -0.39
N GLU A 164 24.45 -2.70 0.18
CA GLU A 164 24.36 -1.23 0.21
C GLU A 164 24.47 -0.62 -1.19
N ASP A 165 25.30 -1.18 -2.08
CA ASP A 165 25.47 -0.70 -3.46
C ASP A 165 24.19 -0.98 -4.27
N VAL A 166 23.64 -2.19 -4.10
CA VAL A 166 22.38 -2.61 -4.75
C VAL A 166 21.22 -1.74 -4.25
N TYR A 167 21.09 -1.56 -2.94
CA TYR A 167 20.07 -0.68 -2.35
C TYR A 167 20.23 0.77 -2.84
N GLY A 168 21.48 1.29 -2.83
CA GLY A 168 21.80 2.63 -3.30
C GLY A 168 21.41 2.86 -4.76
N PHE A 169 21.61 1.86 -5.62
CA PHE A 169 21.15 1.90 -7.02
C PHE A 169 19.61 2.00 -7.09
N LEU A 170 18.90 1.14 -6.38
CA LEU A 170 17.43 1.14 -6.37
C LEU A 170 16.86 2.44 -5.79
N HIS A 171 17.51 3.01 -4.78
CA HIS A 171 17.09 4.27 -4.18
C HIS A 171 17.21 5.43 -5.18
N ARG A 172 18.30 5.48 -5.95
CA ARG A 172 18.57 6.48 -7.00
C ARG A 172 18.11 6.05 -8.41
N PHE A 173 17.16 5.12 -8.49
CA PHE A 173 16.68 4.53 -9.74
C PHE A 173 16.22 5.57 -10.77
N GLY A 174 15.70 6.72 -10.32
CA GLY A 174 15.25 7.82 -11.17
C GLY A 174 16.34 8.59 -11.92
N ASP A 175 17.60 8.44 -11.53
CA ASP A 175 18.74 9.10 -12.20
C ASP A 175 19.05 8.49 -13.58
N ARG A 176 18.31 7.44 -13.97
CA ARG A 176 18.50 6.70 -15.20
C ARG A 176 17.28 6.77 -16.11
N PRO A 177 17.41 7.35 -17.32
CA PRO A 177 16.30 7.44 -18.27
C PRO A 177 15.85 6.07 -18.82
N ASP A 178 16.74 5.07 -18.82
CA ASP A 178 16.50 3.70 -19.30
C ASP A 178 15.95 2.75 -18.22
N ALA A 179 15.74 3.24 -17.01
CA ALA A 179 15.36 2.42 -15.85
C ALA A 179 14.03 1.68 -16.00
N LEU A 180 13.10 2.23 -16.77
CA LEU A 180 11.80 1.61 -17.06
C LEU A 180 11.54 1.51 -18.56
N PRO A 181 11.32 0.31 -19.11
CA PRO A 181 11.07 0.10 -20.53
C PRO A 181 9.86 0.90 -21.02
N GLY A 182 10.06 1.64 -22.12
CA GLY A 182 9.00 2.44 -22.73
C GLY A 182 8.53 3.66 -21.94
N ALA A 183 9.25 4.04 -20.89
CA ALA A 183 8.99 5.32 -20.21
C ALA A 183 9.47 6.47 -21.09
N LEU A 184 8.62 7.50 -21.23
CA LEU A 184 8.98 8.79 -21.83
C LEU A 184 9.80 9.62 -20.85
N THR A 185 9.38 9.60 -19.59
CA THR A 185 10.10 10.25 -18.47
C THR A 185 9.93 9.43 -17.21
N LEU A 186 10.98 9.44 -16.39
CA LEU A 186 11.00 8.97 -15.01
C LEU A 186 11.56 10.08 -14.14
N ASP A 187 10.81 10.52 -13.14
CA ASP A 187 11.22 11.54 -12.18
C ASP A 187 11.01 11.00 -10.77
N ILE A 188 12.05 11.06 -9.93
CA ILE A 188 11.96 10.68 -8.51
C ILE A 188 12.50 11.84 -7.68
N ARG A 189 11.68 12.30 -6.74
CA ARG A 189 12.01 13.41 -5.83
C ARG A 189 11.86 12.98 -4.40
N GLU A 190 12.87 13.28 -3.59
CA GLU A 190 12.78 13.13 -2.14
C GLU A 190 11.77 14.14 -1.61
N HIS A 191 10.74 13.67 -0.91
CA HIS A 191 9.70 14.49 -0.29
C HIS A 191 10.08 14.83 1.17
N THR A 192 10.43 13.80 1.91
CA THR A 192 11.02 13.86 3.25
C THR A 192 12.05 12.73 3.35
N PRO A 193 13.02 12.75 4.29
CA PRO A 193 14.01 11.69 4.40
C PRO A 193 13.39 10.29 4.36
N GLY A 194 13.80 9.47 3.40
CA GLY A 194 13.30 8.11 3.15
C GLY A 194 11.94 8.02 2.46
N VAL A 195 11.32 9.14 2.07
CA VAL A 195 10.05 9.15 1.34
C VAL A 195 10.22 9.88 0.01
N GLN A 196 9.98 9.19 -1.08
CA GLN A 196 10.15 9.69 -2.44
C GLN A 196 8.81 9.70 -3.19
N LEU A 197 8.62 10.72 -4.02
CA LEU A 197 7.55 10.78 -5.02
C LEU A 197 8.13 10.38 -6.37
N MET A 198 7.55 9.38 -7.02
CA MET A 198 7.96 8.91 -8.33
C MET A 198 6.84 9.22 -9.34
N THR A 199 7.20 9.84 -10.45
CA THR A 199 6.30 10.09 -11.58
C THR A 199 6.85 9.42 -12.82
N VAL A 200 6.05 8.56 -13.46
CA VAL A 200 6.37 7.88 -14.71
C VAL A 200 5.39 8.30 -15.78
N ARG A 201 5.89 8.72 -16.94
CA ARG A 201 5.07 9.01 -18.13
C ARG A 201 5.38 7.99 -19.21
N ARG A 202 4.34 7.44 -19.83
CA ARG A 202 4.43 6.45 -20.91
C ARG A 202 3.46 6.79 -22.03
N PRO A 203 3.66 6.29 -23.28
CA PRO A 203 2.64 6.35 -24.30
C PRO A 203 1.35 5.67 -23.81
N GLY A 204 0.22 6.35 -23.95
CA GLY A 204 -1.10 5.79 -23.70
C GLY A 204 -1.59 4.94 -24.89
N ARG A 205 -2.54 4.06 -24.64
CA ARG A 205 -3.14 3.23 -25.71
C ARG A 205 -3.98 4.06 -26.70
N ASP A 206 -4.44 5.20 -26.28
CA ASP A 206 -5.22 6.19 -27.03
C ASP A 206 -4.36 7.17 -27.86
N GLY A 207 -3.03 6.97 -27.86
CA GLY A 207 -2.06 7.89 -28.48
C GLY A 207 -1.68 9.10 -27.62
N GLY A 208 -2.30 9.25 -26.44
CA GLY A 208 -1.95 10.26 -25.45
C GLY A 208 -0.77 9.86 -24.57
N VAL A 209 -0.64 10.51 -23.42
CA VAL A 209 0.37 10.20 -22.40
C VAL A 209 -0.32 9.70 -21.13
N ARG A 210 0.02 8.48 -20.72
CA ARG A 210 -0.34 7.92 -19.42
C ARG A 210 0.67 8.37 -18.37
N THR A 211 0.20 8.91 -17.26
CA THR A 211 1.02 9.27 -16.10
C THR A 211 0.66 8.35 -14.92
N THR A 212 1.68 7.78 -14.28
CA THR A 212 1.54 7.06 -13.03
C THR A 212 2.36 7.78 -11.97
N GLU A 213 1.77 8.03 -10.82
CA GLU A 213 2.46 8.55 -9.63
C GLU A 213 2.48 7.50 -8.54
N SER A 214 3.61 7.41 -7.84
CA SER A 214 3.81 6.47 -6.75
C SER A 214 4.51 7.15 -5.59
N VAL A 215 4.17 6.73 -4.38
CA VAL A 215 4.94 7.06 -3.18
C VAL A 215 5.84 5.87 -2.88
N ARG A 216 7.15 6.13 -2.71
CA ARG A 216 8.18 5.16 -2.33
C ARG A 216 8.67 5.45 -0.93
N ILE A 217 8.83 4.43 -0.10
CA ILE A 217 9.32 4.53 1.27
C ILE A 217 10.53 3.61 1.41
N GLY A 218 11.68 4.18 1.72
CA GLY A 218 12.94 3.47 1.86
C GLY A 218 13.24 3.06 3.30
N PHE A 219 13.71 1.83 3.47
CA PHE A 219 14.19 1.24 4.72
C PHE A 219 15.65 0.78 4.51
N PRO A 220 16.64 1.69 4.55
CA PRO A 220 18.03 1.36 4.19
C PRO A 220 18.62 0.26 5.06
N HIS A 221 18.33 0.24 6.37
CA HIS A 221 18.83 -0.80 7.28
C HIS A 221 18.21 -2.19 7.03
N ALA A 222 17.04 -2.24 6.39
CA ALA A 222 16.39 -3.49 5.99
C ALA A 222 16.65 -3.82 4.51
N GLY A 223 17.43 -3.01 3.79
CA GLY A 223 17.65 -3.18 2.36
C GLY A 223 16.37 -3.15 1.52
N ARG A 224 15.36 -2.35 1.93
CA ARG A 224 14.00 -2.49 1.38
C ARG A 224 13.42 -1.15 0.94
N ILE A 225 12.74 -1.14 -0.20
CA ILE A 225 11.96 0.00 -0.69
C ILE A 225 10.56 -0.51 -1.02
N VAL A 226 9.56 0.03 -0.34
CA VAL A 226 8.15 -0.24 -0.62
C VAL A 226 7.55 0.91 -1.41
N TYR A 227 6.56 0.64 -2.25
CA TYR A 227 5.88 1.69 -2.99
C TYR A 227 4.40 1.38 -3.20
N LYS A 228 3.64 2.44 -3.41
CA LYS A 228 2.23 2.36 -3.78
C LYS A 228 1.92 3.39 -4.87
N ASP A 229 1.22 2.96 -5.90
CA ASP A 229 0.69 3.85 -6.93
C ASP A 229 -0.47 4.67 -6.33
N THR A 230 -0.40 6.00 -6.51
CA THR A 230 -1.37 6.96 -5.98
C THR A 230 -2.19 7.61 -7.07
N LEU A 231 -1.69 7.62 -8.31
CA LEU A 231 -2.38 8.11 -9.50
C LEU A 231 -2.05 7.22 -10.71
N ASP A 232 -3.05 6.92 -11.51
CA ASP A 232 -2.90 6.37 -12.86
C ASP A 232 -3.92 7.02 -13.79
N THR A 233 -3.43 7.76 -14.79
CA THR A 233 -4.29 8.45 -15.78
C THR A 233 -4.61 7.59 -17.00
N GLY A 234 -4.20 6.30 -17.02
CA GLY A 234 -4.58 5.35 -18.08
C GLY A 234 -6.10 5.17 -18.14
N GLN A 235 -6.64 5.10 -19.34
CA GLN A 235 -8.08 4.92 -19.58
C GLN A 235 -8.31 3.66 -20.43
N PRO A 236 -9.06 2.69 -19.90
CA PRO A 236 -9.47 2.52 -18.50
C PRO A 236 -8.28 2.11 -17.63
N ALA A 237 -8.27 2.58 -16.37
CA ALA A 237 -7.26 2.16 -15.40
C ALA A 237 -7.56 0.73 -14.93
N LEU A 238 -6.82 -0.27 -15.42
CA LEU A 238 -7.05 -1.68 -15.10
C LEU A 238 -6.82 -2.01 -13.62
N LEU A 239 -6.12 -1.14 -12.89
CA LEU A 239 -5.78 -1.34 -11.50
C LEU A 239 -6.61 -0.43 -10.60
N ALA A 240 -7.32 -1.03 -9.66
CA ALA A 240 -7.94 -0.34 -8.54
C ALA A 240 -6.89 0.01 -7.46
N ALA A 241 -5.83 -0.81 -7.34
CA ALA A 241 -4.69 -0.56 -6.46
C ALA A 241 -3.47 -1.35 -6.95
N HIS A 242 -2.28 -0.79 -6.70
CA HIS A 242 -1.01 -1.46 -6.90
C HIS A 242 -0.02 -1.02 -5.83
N THR A 243 0.60 -2.00 -5.19
CA THR A 243 1.71 -1.83 -4.27
C THR A 243 2.84 -2.76 -4.68
N GLY A 244 4.06 -2.38 -4.37
CA GLY A 244 5.21 -3.23 -4.62
C GLY A 244 6.31 -3.02 -3.58
N GLU A 245 7.27 -3.92 -3.62
CA GLU A 245 8.44 -3.91 -2.78
C GLU A 245 9.65 -4.36 -3.57
N TRP A 246 10.76 -3.68 -3.38
CA TRP A 246 12.08 -4.17 -3.71
C TRP A 246 12.83 -4.46 -2.41
N SER A 247 13.39 -5.67 -2.28
CA SER A 247 14.22 -6.05 -1.16
C SER A 247 15.55 -6.63 -1.63
N VAL A 248 16.61 -6.31 -0.89
CA VAL A 248 17.96 -6.82 -1.04
C VAL A 248 18.20 -7.78 0.11
N GLU A 249 18.07 -9.07 -0.15
CA GLU A 249 18.13 -10.12 0.85
C GLU A 249 19.52 -10.78 0.82
N PRO A 250 20.10 -11.20 1.95
CA PRO A 250 21.35 -11.97 1.95
C PRO A 250 21.21 -13.22 1.09
N ASP A 251 22.21 -13.51 0.25
CA ASP A 251 22.25 -14.79 -0.45
C ASP A 251 22.47 -15.94 0.53
N ALA A 252 21.86 -17.08 0.26
CA ALA A 252 22.01 -18.30 1.06
C ALA A 252 23.47 -18.77 1.19
N ARG A 253 24.36 -18.36 0.29
CA ARG A 253 25.80 -18.69 0.28
C ARG A 253 26.65 -17.67 1.04
N GLY A 254 26.09 -16.49 1.38
CA GLY A 254 26.79 -15.42 2.09
C GLY A 254 27.83 -14.64 1.24
N GLU A 255 27.87 -14.87 -0.06
CA GLU A 255 28.83 -14.24 -0.98
C GLU A 255 28.26 -13.07 -1.81
N GLY A 256 26.95 -12.89 -1.77
CA GLY A 256 26.23 -11.86 -2.50
C GLY A 256 24.84 -11.59 -1.93
N VAL A 257 23.95 -11.07 -2.74
CA VAL A 257 22.57 -10.80 -2.37
C VAL A 257 21.59 -11.37 -3.37
N THR A 258 20.37 -11.64 -2.93
CA THR A 258 19.22 -11.89 -3.80
C THR A 258 18.37 -10.64 -3.84
N LEU A 259 18.21 -10.07 -5.01
CA LEU A 259 17.33 -8.95 -5.25
C LEU A 259 15.94 -9.48 -5.55
N VAL A 260 14.94 -9.01 -4.81
CA VAL A 260 13.55 -9.47 -4.90
C VAL A 260 12.64 -8.31 -5.25
N ALA A 261 11.74 -8.51 -6.21
CA ALA A 261 10.67 -7.58 -6.53
C ALA A 261 9.32 -8.26 -6.27
N ARG A 262 8.52 -7.69 -5.38
CA ARG A 262 7.16 -8.16 -5.05
C ARG A 262 6.12 -7.15 -5.51
N HIS A 263 5.02 -7.66 -6.05
CA HIS A 263 3.87 -6.83 -6.43
C HIS A 263 2.58 -7.41 -5.87
N HIS A 264 1.72 -6.52 -5.40
CA HIS A 264 0.33 -6.81 -5.07
C HIS A 264 -0.57 -5.82 -5.80
N ALA A 265 -1.44 -6.34 -6.63
CA ALA A 265 -2.33 -5.54 -7.47
C ALA A 265 -3.78 -5.99 -7.29
N VAL A 266 -4.71 -5.05 -7.35
CA VAL A 266 -6.15 -5.31 -7.39
C VAL A 266 -6.67 -4.81 -8.73
N LEU A 267 -7.32 -5.70 -9.48
CA LEU A 267 -7.95 -5.35 -10.74
C LEU A 267 -9.27 -4.61 -10.50
N ASP A 268 -9.53 -3.62 -11.35
CA ASP A 268 -10.83 -2.95 -11.43
C ASP A 268 -11.76 -3.76 -12.34
N GLU A 269 -12.86 -4.29 -11.77
CA GLU A 269 -13.80 -5.16 -12.53
C GLU A 269 -14.45 -4.44 -13.72
N ASP A 270 -14.79 -3.16 -13.57
CA ASP A 270 -15.45 -2.40 -14.62
C ASP A 270 -14.46 -2.11 -15.75
N ALA A 271 -13.21 -1.77 -15.42
CA ALA A 271 -12.15 -1.60 -16.39
C ALA A 271 -11.78 -2.91 -17.11
N VAL A 272 -11.78 -4.04 -16.40
CA VAL A 272 -11.61 -5.38 -17.02
C VAL A 272 -12.73 -5.64 -18.02
N ARG A 273 -13.99 -5.42 -17.63
CA ARG A 273 -15.14 -5.60 -18.50
C ARG A 273 -15.07 -4.71 -19.75
N GLN A 274 -14.70 -3.45 -19.56
CA GLN A 274 -14.55 -2.49 -20.67
C GLN A 274 -13.44 -2.89 -21.64
N SER A 275 -12.31 -3.42 -21.13
CA SER A 275 -11.13 -3.72 -21.97
C SER A 275 -11.13 -5.12 -22.57
N TYR A 276 -11.74 -6.10 -21.89
CA TYR A 276 -11.68 -7.52 -22.24
C TYR A 276 -13.06 -8.14 -22.53
N GLY A 277 -14.16 -7.38 -22.32
CA GLY A 277 -15.55 -7.82 -22.50
C GLY A 277 -16.09 -8.58 -21.29
N ASP A 278 -17.34 -9.05 -21.41
CA ASP A 278 -18.09 -9.75 -20.34
C ASP A 278 -17.91 -11.29 -20.39
N GLY A 279 -17.02 -11.79 -21.24
CA GLY A 279 -16.80 -13.22 -21.40
C GLY A 279 -16.18 -13.87 -20.16
N PRO A 280 -16.38 -15.21 -19.96
CA PRO A 280 -15.91 -15.92 -18.78
C PRO A 280 -14.37 -15.85 -18.61
N ASP A 281 -13.62 -15.69 -19.70
CA ASP A 281 -12.16 -15.64 -19.69
C ASP A 281 -11.60 -14.20 -19.58
N ALA A 282 -12.45 -13.18 -19.54
CA ALA A 282 -12.01 -11.77 -19.54
C ALA A 282 -11.07 -11.45 -18.37
N LEU A 283 -11.42 -11.89 -17.16
CA LEU A 283 -10.62 -11.70 -15.97
C LEU A 283 -9.29 -12.48 -16.04
N ALA A 284 -9.30 -13.71 -16.55
CA ALA A 284 -8.10 -14.52 -16.70
C ALA A 284 -7.12 -13.87 -17.67
N ARG A 285 -7.59 -13.35 -18.81
CA ARG A 285 -6.77 -12.61 -19.79
C ARG A 285 -6.21 -11.32 -19.17
N ALA A 286 -7.03 -10.54 -18.49
CA ALA A 286 -6.60 -9.32 -17.82
C ALA A 286 -5.49 -9.60 -16.77
N ARG A 287 -5.65 -10.66 -15.98
CA ARG A 287 -4.64 -11.12 -15.01
C ARG A 287 -3.34 -11.53 -15.67
N GLN A 288 -3.41 -12.26 -16.78
CA GLN A 288 -2.22 -12.72 -17.53
C GLN A 288 -1.46 -11.54 -18.14
N ASP A 289 -2.17 -10.60 -18.78
CA ASP A 289 -1.56 -9.42 -19.38
C ASP A 289 -0.91 -8.53 -18.34
N LEU A 290 -1.60 -8.31 -17.20
CA LEU A 290 -1.06 -7.56 -16.09
C LEU A 290 0.20 -8.22 -15.51
N ARG A 291 0.15 -9.55 -15.26
CA ARG A 291 1.30 -10.32 -14.78
C ARG A 291 2.50 -10.14 -15.70
N THR A 292 2.30 -10.30 -17.01
CA THR A 292 3.36 -10.15 -18.02
C THR A 292 3.93 -8.74 -18.01
N SER A 293 3.09 -7.72 -17.89
CA SER A 293 3.53 -6.32 -17.85
C SER A 293 4.34 -6.00 -16.59
N LEU A 294 3.86 -6.40 -15.42
CA LEU A 294 4.55 -6.16 -14.15
C LEU A 294 5.89 -6.91 -14.09
N ALA A 295 5.88 -8.21 -14.45
CA ALA A 295 7.10 -9.02 -14.48
C ALA A 295 8.16 -8.47 -15.45
N ARG A 296 7.75 -7.96 -16.62
CA ARG A 296 8.69 -7.33 -17.56
C ARG A 296 9.39 -6.13 -16.96
N ASP A 297 8.63 -5.24 -16.31
CA ASP A 297 9.17 -4.03 -15.69
C ASP A 297 10.07 -4.39 -14.49
N SER A 298 9.67 -5.36 -13.65
CA SER A 298 10.46 -5.88 -12.54
C SER A 298 11.78 -6.49 -13.02
N VAL A 299 11.71 -7.48 -13.92
CA VAL A 299 12.90 -8.19 -14.40
C VAL A 299 13.89 -7.23 -15.06
N HIS A 300 13.40 -6.21 -15.77
CA HIS A 300 14.26 -5.18 -16.35
C HIS A 300 14.99 -4.38 -15.24
N ALA A 301 14.24 -3.90 -14.24
CA ALA A 301 14.81 -3.15 -13.12
C ALA A 301 15.87 -3.98 -12.34
N LEU A 302 15.56 -5.25 -12.05
CA LEU A 302 16.48 -6.17 -11.38
C LEU A 302 17.76 -6.38 -12.19
N ARG A 303 17.66 -6.57 -13.52
CA ARG A 303 18.82 -6.72 -14.40
C ARG A 303 19.69 -5.48 -14.45
N LEU A 304 19.08 -4.30 -14.55
CA LEU A 304 19.83 -3.03 -14.52
C LEU A 304 20.59 -2.86 -13.20
N ALA A 305 19.96 -3.19 -12.08
CA ALA A 305 20.61 -3.15 -10.77
C ALA A 305 21.82 -4.08 -10.74
N LYS A 306 21.65 -5.34 -11.16
CA LYS A 306 22.73 -6.32 -11.26
C LYS A 306 23.88 -5.83 -12.13
N GLU A 307 23.58 -5.45 -13.38
CA GLU A 307 24.58 -5.01 -14.34
C GLU A 307 25.35 -3.78 -13.87
N HIS A 308 24.69 -2.86 -13.17
CA HIS A 308 25.35 -1.66 -12.67
C HIS A 308 26.26 -1.97 -11.49
N THR A 309 25.79 -2.73 -10.51
CA THR A 309 26.52 -2.95 -9.26
C THR A 309 27.64 -3.97 -9.42
N GLU A 310 27.50 -4.98 -10.30
CA GLU A 310 28.59 -5.93 -10.58
C GLU A 310 29.71 -5.34 -11.44
N ARG A 311 29.44 -4.28 -12.24
CA ARG A 311 30.49 -3.59 -13.03
C ARG A 311 31.26 -2.55 -12.22
N THR A 312 30.68 -2.06 -11.11
CA THR A 312 31.34 -1.08 -10.26
C THR A 312 32.24 -1.85 -9.29
N PRO A 313 33.59 -1.77 -9.41
CA PRO A 313 34.45 -2.47 -8.48
C PRO A 313 34.16 -1.97 -7.06
N ALA A 314 33.89 -2.90 -6.15
CA ALA A 314 33.78 -2.57 -4.73
C ALA A 314 35.02 -1.76 -4.32
N HIS A 315 34.83 -0.55 -3.79
CA HIS A 315 35.90 0.16 -3.12
C HIS A 315 36.32 -0.69 -1.92
N ARG A 316 37.27 -1.62 -2.13
CA ARG A 316 37.93 -2.33 -1.05
C ARG A 316 38.84 -1.31 -0.33
N THR A 317 38.34 -0.72 0.73
CA THR A 317 39.15 -0.05 1.75
C THR A 317 39.48 -1.03 2.86
#